data_d465d74edf3a55169d6caa0f8dc7e59f
#
_entry.id   d465d74edf3a55169d6caa0f8dc7e59f
#
_cell.length_a   1.000
_cell.length_b   1.000
_cell.length_c   1.000
_cell.angle_alpha   90.00
_cell.angle_beta   90.00
_cell.angle_gamma   90.00
#
_symmetry.space_group_name_H-M   'P 1'
#
loop_
_entity.id
_entity.type
_entity.pdbx_description
1 polymer ?
#
loop_
_entity_poly.entity_id
_entity_poly.type
_entity_poly.pdbx_seq_one_letter_code
_entity_poly.pdbx_strand_id
1 'polypeptide(L)'
;VLDSLRRTGNAENTVVIFMGDNGYYKGDRGFAGKWSHFEESLRVPLVIFDPREIGREKDRVCGAIALNLDIAPTLLDLAGVEIPMDYQGMSLAKLTRAPDAPWPRDSFACEHLMEHPSIPKWEGIRTRRFTYANYFAQDPPFEFLHDRNKDPDQRRNVVDDVEYADDLARLRERSVQMMAEYERSRKAPTPAANDAP
;
A
#
# COMPACT_ATOMS: atom_id res chain seq x y z
N VAL A 1 11.40 -23.51 -2.71
CA VAL A 1 10.02 -23.64 -2.18
C VAL A 1 9.12 -24.33 -3.22
N LEU A 2 8.92 -23.79 -4.44
CA LEU A 2 8.00 -24.35 -5.44
C LEU A 2 8.32 -25.80 -5.82
N ASP A 3 9.61 -26.15 -6.03
CA ASP A 3 10.00 -27.52 -6.32
C ASP A 3 9.78 -28.47 -5.14
N SER A 4 9.88 -27.95 -3.92
CA SER A 4 9.56 -28.72 -2.72
C SER A 4 8.06 -29.05 -2.66
N LEU A 5 7.20 -28.08 -2.94
CA LEU A 5 5.75 -28.28 -3.00
C LEU A 5 5.37 -29.33 -4.08
N ARG A 6 6.00 -29.26 -5.25
CA ARG A 6 5.78 -30.29 -6.31
C ARG A 6 6.20 -31.68 -5.86
N ARG A 7 7.40 -31.83 -5.28
CA ARG A 7 7.91 -33.13 -4.80
C ARG A 7 7.07 -33.74 -3.68
N THR A 8 6.48 -32.92 -2.83
CA THR A 8 5.65 -33.39 -1.70
C THR A 8 4.18 -33.56 -2.07
N GLY A 9 3.78 -33.29 -3.33
CA GLY A 9 2.41 -33.41 -3.78
C GLY A 9 1.46 -32.31 -3.26
N ASN A 10 2.00 -31.22 -2.68
CA ASN A 10 1.20 -30.15 -2.10
C ASN A 10 0.97 -28.95 -3.03
N ALA A 11 1.57 -28.96 -4.23
CA ALA A 11 1.54 -27.80 -5.13
C ALA A 11 0.12 -27.38 -5.54
N GLU A 12 -0.77 -28.35 -5.76
CA GLU A 12 -2.16 -28.13 -6.18
C GLU A 12 -3.06 -27.61 -5.04
N ASN A 13 -2.59 -27.69 -3.81
CA ASN A 13 -3.34 -27.29 -2.60
C ASN A 13 -2.61 -26.20 -1.79
N THR A 14 -1.76 -25.42 -2.42
CA THR A 14 -0.99 -24.39 -1.73
C THR A 14 -1.03 -23.08 -2.53
N VAL A 15 -1.65 -22.05 -1.98
CA VAL A 15 -1.52 -20.68 -2.47
C VAL A 15 -0.14 -20.14 -2.08
N VAL A 16 0.55 -19.52 -3.02
CA VAL A 16 1.87 -18.91 -2.77
C VAL A 16 1.77 -17.40 -2.90
N ILE A 17 2.13 -16.68 -1.84
CA ILE A 17 2.21 -15.22 -1.85
C ILE A 17 3.67 -14.84 -1.68
N PHE A 18 4.20 -14.07 -2.64
CA PHE A 18 5.53 -13.46 -2.56
C PHE A 18 5.36 -11.95 -2.48
N MET A 19 5.96 -11.34 -1.44
CA MET A 19 5.89 -9.89 -1.23
C MET A 19 7.11 -9.37 -0.48
N GLY A 20 7.32 -8.05 -0.57
CA GLY A 20 8.17 -7.31 0.37
C GLY A 20 7.35 -6.69 1.50
N ASP A 21 7.97 -6.44 2.65
CA ASP A 21 7.37 -5.73 3.78
C ASP A 21 7.40 -4.22 3.58
N ASN A 22 8.49 -3.71 2.99
CA ASN A 22 8.71 -2.32 2.61
C ASN A 22 9.71 -2.24 1.45
N GLY A 23 9.77 -1.09 0.80
CA GLY A 23 10.82 -0.76 -0.14
C GLY A 23 12.15 -0.43 0.55
N TYR A 24 13.20 -0.24 -0.24
CA TYR A 24 14.53 0.07 0.29
C TYR A 24 15.39 0.80 -0.76
N TYR A 25 16.01 1.91 -0.36
CA TYR A 25 17.01 2.62 -1.16
C TYR A 25 18.33 1.86 -1.15
N LYS A 26 18.79 1.49 -2.31
CA LYS A 26 20.11 0.84 -2.51
C LYS A 26 21.12 1.79 -3.16
N GLY A 27 21.06 3.07 -2.80
CA GLY A 27 21.82 4.15 -3.43
C GLY A 27 20.99 5.02 -4.35
N ASP A 28 19.76 4.64 -4.66
CA ASP A 28 18.84 5.45 -5.46
C ASP A 28 18.64 6.82 -4.79
N ARG A 29 18.64 7.89 -5.58
CA ARG A 29 18.55 9.29 -5.11
C ARG A 29 19.65 9.70 -4.12
N GLY A 30 20.74 8.92 -4.00
CA GLY A 30 21.77 9.11 -2.99
C GLY A 30 21.35 8.68 -1.58
N PHE A 31 20.20 7.99 -1.42
CA PHE A 31 19.71 7.52 -0.14
C PHE A 31 20.07 6.06 0.14
N ALA A 32 20.14 5.73 1.43
CA ALA A 32 20.15 4.39 1.96
C ALA A 32 18.97 4.22 2.95
N GLY A 33 18.49 2.99 3.11
CA GLY A 33 17.37 2.74 4.03
C GLY A 33 16.00 2.91 3.38
N LYS A 34 15.07 3.50 4.12
CA LYS A 34 13.65 3.63 3.76
C LYS A 34 13.02 4.82 4.49
N TRP A 35 11.69 4.87 4.59
CA TRP A 35 10.89 5.82 5.39
C TRP A 35 10.63 7.18 4.75
N SER A 36 10.82 7.33 3.46
CA SER A 36 10.38 8.52 2.73
C SER A 36 9.17 8.22 1.84
N HIS A 37 8.62 9.26 1.22
CA HIS A 37 7.41 9.21 0.39
C HIS A 37 7.64 8.69 -1.05
N PHE A 38 8.86 8.39 -1.43
CA PHE A 38 9.18 7.92 -2.79
C PHE A 38 8.83 6.44 -3.00
N GLU A 39 8.57 6.06 -4.25
CA GLU A 39 8.20 4.68 -4.61
C GLU A 39 9.25 3.64 -4.18
N GLU A 40 10.53 3.98 -4.18
CA GLU A 40 11.60 3.09 -3.72
C GLU A 40 11.44 2.68 -2.25
N SER A 41 10.80 3.53 -1.45
CA SER A 41 10.48 3.25 -0.05
C SER A 41 9.10 2.61 0.14
N LEU A 42 8.11 3.01 -0.66
CA LEU A 42 6.71 2.63 -0.48
C LEU A 42 6.30 1.40 -1.28
N ARG A 43 6.84 1.24 -2.51
CA ARG A 43 6.41 0.19 -3.42
C ARG A 43 7.19 -1.09 -3.21
N VAL A 44 6.45 -2.20 -3.12
CA VAL A 44 7.01 -3.55 -3.00
C VAL A 44 6.43 -4.47 -4.07
N PRO A 45 7.15 -5.54 -4.43
CA PRO A 45 6.57 -6.59 -5.24
C PRO A 45 5.44 -7.29 -4.47
N LEU A 46 4.38 -7.66 -5.16
CA LEU A 46 3.34 -8.54 -4.66
C LEU A 46 2.92 -9.49 -5.79
N VAL A 47 3.11 -10.79 -5.57
CA VAL A 47 2.68 -11.85 -6.47
C VAL A 47 1.83 -12.84 -5.69
N ILE A 48 0.65 -13.14 -6.18
CA ILE A 48 -0.24 -14.17 -5.62
C ILE A 48 -0.44 -15.24 -6.67
N PHE A 49 -0.04 -16.46 -6.36
CA PHE A 49 -0.26 -17.64 -7.17
C PHE A 49 -1.27 -18.55 -6.46
N ASP A 50 -2.42 -18.74 -7.08
CA ASP A 50 -3.47 -19.67 -6.62
C ASP A 50 -3.56 -20.82 -7.64
N PRO A 51 -3.21 -22.07 -7.26
CA PRO A 51 -3.24 -23.20 -8.16
C PRO A 51 -4.65 -23.53 -8.67
N ARG A 52 -5.69 -23.12 -7.97
CA ARG A 52 -7.10 -23.32 -8.38
C ARG A 52 -7.47 -22.50 -9.62
N GLU A 53 -6.66 -21.48 -9.95
CA GLU A 53 -6.84 -20.59 -11.08
C GLU A 53 -5.98 -21.00 -12.31
N ILE A 54 -5.40 -22.22 -12.28
CA ILE A 54 -4.64 -22.79 -13.41
C ILE A 54 -5.55 -22.95 -14.64
N GLY A 55 -5.05 -22.49 -15.79
CA GLY A 55 -5.80 -22.52 -17.06
C GLY A 55 -6.37 -21.16 -17.48
N ARG A 56 -6.34 -20.14 -16.62
CA ARG A 56 -6.58 -18.75 -16.99
C ARG A 56 -5.31 -18.12 -17.55
N GLU A 57 -5.44 -16.95 -18.18
CA GLU A 57 -4.27 -16.21 -18.71
C GLU A 57 -3.18 -16.10 -17.66
N LYS A 58 -1.97 -16.48 -18.03
CA LYS A 58 -0.77 -16.35 -17.20
C LYS A 58 -0.26 -14.91 -17.24
N ASP A 59 0.54 -14.55 -16.26
CA ASP A 59 1.29 -13.28 -16.20
C ASP A 59 0.40 -12.03 -16.21
N ARG A 60 -0.77 -12.10 -15.56
CA ARG A 60 -1.69 -10.98 -15.45
C ARG A 60 -1.18 -9.96 -14.44
N VAL A 61 -1.19 -8.70 -14.85
CA VAL A 61 -0.87 -7.56 -13.99
C VAL A 61 -2.18 -6.89 -13.54
N CYS A 62 -2.35 -6.73 -12.23
CA CYS A 62 -3.46 -6.01 -11.65
C CYS A 62 -3.04 -4.57 -11.32
N GLY A 63 -3.78 -3.58 -11.83
CA GLY A 63 -3.54 -2.15 -11.57
C GLY A 63 -4.15 -1.61 -10.28
N ALA A 64 -4.79 -2.46 -9.46
CA ALA A 64 -5.38 -2.05 -8.20
C ALA A 64 -4.31 -1.64 -7.17
N ILE A 65 -4.65 -0.71 -6.27
CA ILE A 65 -3.79 -0.39 -5.13
C ILE A 65 -3.99 -1.47 -4.07
N ALA A 66 -2.98 -2.34 -3.91
CA ALA A 66 -2.90 -3.33 -2.86
C ALA A 66 -1.93 -2.87 -1.76
N LEU A 67 -2.20 -3.19 -0.52
CA LEU A 67 -1.39 -2.84 0.64
C LEU A 67 -1.02 -4.08 1.45
N ASN A 68 0.02 -3.99 2.26
CA ASN A 68 0.45 -5.09 3.14
C ASN A 68 -0.67 -5.56 4.08
N LEU A 69 -1.50 -4.63 4.55
CA LEU A 69 -2.64 -4.93 5.42
C LEU A 69 -3.76 -5.75 4.72
N ASP A 70 -3.71 -5.89 3.40
CA ASP A 70 -4.64 -6.72 2.64
C ASP A 70 -4.29 -8.22 2.67
N ILE A 71 -3.09 -8.56 3.10
CA ILE A 71 -2.60 -9.95 3.07
C ILE A 71 -3.37 -10.82 4.06
N ALA A 72 -3.54 -10.37 5.30
CA ALA A 72 -4.25 -11.15 6.31
C ALA A 72 -5.72 -11.42 5.93
N PRO A 73 -6.54 -10.43 5.53
CA PRO A 73 -7.90 -10.72 5.06
C PRO A 73 -7.92 -11.57 3.79
N THR A 74 -6.91 -11.47 2.91
CA THR A 74 -6.80 -12.34 1.74
C THR A 74 -6.57 -13.80 2.13
N LEU A 75 -5.70 -14.06 3.11
CA LEU A 75 -5.46 -15.41 3.60
C LEU A 75 -6.71 -16.04 4.24
N LEU A 76 -7.43 -15.27 5.04
CA LEU A 76 -8.68 -15.72 5.66
C LEU A 76 -9.74 -16.07 4.59
N ASP A 77 -9.95 -15.17 3.62
CA ASP A 77 -10.90 -15.37 2.52
C ASP A 77 -10.55 -16.60 1.68
N LEU A 78 -9.27 -16.77 1.31
CA LEU A 78 -8.82 -17.94 0.56
C LEU A 78 -8.97 -19.25 1.34
N ALA A 79 -8.91 -19.19 2.66
CA ALA A 79 -9.14 -20.32 3.55
C ALA A 79 -10.63 -20.57 3.89
N GLY A 80 -11.54 -19.71 3.42
CA GLY A 80 -12.96 -19.79 3.73
C GLY A 80 -13.30 -19.42 5.18
N VAL A 81 -12.44 -18.61 5.82
CA VAL A 81 -12.62 -18.12 7.20
C VAL A 81 -13.18 -16.69 7.12
N GLU A 82 -14.13 -16.39 8.00
CA GLU A 82 -14.71 -15.04 8.08
C GLU A 82 -13.65 -14.00 8.44
N ILE A 83 -13.68 -12.87 7.72
CA ILE A 83 -12.77 -11.75 7.98
C ILE A 83 -13.36 -10.90 9.11
N PRO A 84 -12.63 -10.71 10.23
CA PRO A 84 -13.10 -9.86 11.33
C PRO A 84 -13.37 -8.42 10.85
N MET A 85 -14.43 -7.80 11.39
CA MET A 85 -14.89 -6.47 10.96
C MET A 85 -13.93 -5.32 11.30
N ASP A 86 -12.99 -5.53 12.21
CA ASP A 86 -11.96 -4.57 12.61
C ASP A 86 -10.73 -4.58 11.69
N TYR A 87 -10.69 -5.47 10.70
CA TYR A 87 -9.62 -5.46 9.70
C TYR A 87 -9.76 -4.25 8.78
N GLN A 88 -8.69 -3.46 8.67
CA GLN A 88 -8.63 -2.30 7.77
C GLN A 88 -8.28 -2.69 6.33
N GLY A 89 -7.72 -3.86 6.13
CA GLY A 89 -7.39 -4.41 4.82
C GLY A 89 -8.61 -5.02 4.11
N MET A 90 -8.44 -5.25 2.82
CA MET A 90 -9.45 -5.87 1.96
C MET A 90 -8.89 -7.12 1.31
N SER A 91 -9.68 -8.18 1.19
CA SER A 91 -9.26 -9.39 0.49
C SER A 91 -8.96 -9.12 -0.98
N LEU A 92 -7.76 -9.53 -1.42
CA LEU A 92 -7.32 -9.51 -2.82
C LEU A 92 -7.78 -10.74 -3.61
N ALA A 93 -8.46 -11.72 -2.98
CA ALA A 93 -8.85 -12.98 -3.62
C ALA A 93 -9.71 -12.77 -4.88
N LYS A 94 -10.57 -11.73 -4.90
CA LYS A 94 -11.34 -11.39 -6.10
C LYS A 94 -10.43 -10.95 -7.26
N LEU A 95 -9.36 -10.21 -6.95
CA LEU A 95 -8.43 -9.69 -7.96
C LEU A 95 -7.56 -10.80 -8.56
N THR A 96 -7.30 -11.89 -7.84
CA THR A 96 -6.57 -13.04 -8.40
C THR A 96 -7.37 -13.71 -9.52
N ARG A 97 -8.70 -13.65 -9.46
CA ARG A 97 -9.62 -14.22 -10.46
C ARG A 97 -9.96 -13.25 -11.56
N ALA A 98 -10.12 -11.97 -11.23
CA ALA A 98 -10.52 -10.90 -12.13
C ALA A 98 -9.70 -9.63 -11.83
N PRO A 99 -8.49 -9.48 -12.39
CA PRO A 99 -7.57 -8.37 -12.11
C PRO A 99 -8.15 -6.99 -12.42
N ASP A 100 -9.10 -6.92 -13.35
CA ASP A 100 -9.80 -5.70 -13.75
C ASP A 100 -11.13 -5.48 -12.99
N ALA A 101 -11.41 -6.32 -11.99
CA ALA A 101 -12.62 -6.15 -11.18
C ALA A 101 -12.63 -4.76 -10.50
N PRO A 102 -13.81 -4.14 -10.32
CA PRO A 102 -13.91 -2.90 -9.58
C PRO A 102 -13.27 -3.01 -8.21
N TRP A 103 -12.38 -2.05 -7.90
CA TRP A 103 -11.63 -1.97 -6.67
C TRP A 103 -11.87 -0.62 -6.00
N PRO A 104 -12.36 -0.59 -4.75
CA PRO A 104 -12.81 0.65 -4.12
C PRO A 104 -11.66 1.56 -3.66
N ARG A 105 -10.45 1.02 -3.46
CA ARG A 105 -9.31 1.82 -3.01
C ARG A 105 -8.69 2.55 -4.19
N ASP A 106 -8.78 3.87 -4.18
CA ASP A 106 -8.15 4.79 -5.14
C ASP A 106 -6.91 5.49 -4.58
N SER A 107 -6.75 5.45 -3.26
CA SER A 107 -5.68 6.13 -2.52
C SER A 107 -5.41 5.44 -1.17
N PHE A 108 -4.28 5.78 -0.57
CA PHE A 108 -3.95 5.41 0.81
C PHE A 108 -3.09 6.49 1.46
N ALA A 109 -3.21 6.64 2.77
CA ALA A 109 -2.34 7.49 3.54
C ALA A 109 -1.04 6.77 3.88
N CYS A 110 0.05 7.51 3.93
CA CYS A 110 1.36 7.05 4.37
C CYS A 110 1.97 8.09 5.30
N GLU A 111 2.71 7.61 6.30
CA GLU A 111 3.27 8.45 7.35
C GLU A 111 4.60 7.91 7.86
N HIS A 112 5.43 8.82 8.37
CA HIS A 112 6.59 8.51 9.19
C HIS A 112 6.59 9.43 10.41
N LEU A 113 6.17 8.91 11.55
CA LEU A 113 6.00 9.67 12.79
C LEU A 113 7.07 9.37 13.84
N MET A 114 7.95 8.41 13.55
CA MET A 114 9.05 8.04 14.46
C MET A 114 10.11 9.14 14.49
N GLU A 115 10.66 9.41 15.68
CA GLU A 115 11.85 10.28 15.81
C GLU A 115 13.04 9.62 15.14
N HIS A 116 13.66 10.34 14.20
CA HIS A 116 14.86 9.89 13.52
C HIS A 116 15.79 11.09 13.23
N PRO A 117 17.11 10.98 13.49
CA PRO A 117 18.03 12.12 13.36
C PRO A 117 18.18 12.66 11.93
N SER A 118 17.91 11.83 10.92
CA SER A 118 18.11 12.19 9.50
C SER A 118 16.85 12.18 8.66
N ILE A 119 15.71 11.75 9.20
CA ILE A 119 14.46 11.65 8.45
C ILE A 119 13.37 12.38 9.25
N PRO A 120 12.95 13.55 8.79
CA PRO A 120 11.88 14.30 9.43
C PRO A 120 10.56 13.55 9.40
N LYS A 121 9.68 13.81 10.36
CA LYS A 121 8.32 13.30 10.34
C LYS A 121 7.56 13.90 9.16
N TRP A 122 6.76 13.06 8.53
CA TRP A 122 5.92 13.46 7.42
C TRP A 122 4.64 12.63 7.37
N GLU A 123 3.65 13.20 6.73
CA GLU A 123 2.38 12.57 6.38
C GLU A 123 2.08 12.82 4.93
N GLY A 124 1.31 11.95 4.30
CA GLY A 124 0.95 12.14 2.92
C GLY A 124 -0.10 11.17 2.40
N ILE A 125 -0.42 11.34 1.14
CA ILE A 125 -1.36 10.50 0.42
C ILE A 125 -0.75 10.03 -0.90
N ARG A 126 -0.94 8.77 -1.20
CA ARG A 126 -0.56 8.18 -2.46
C ARG A 126 -1.81 7.70 -3.19
N THR A 127 -2.04 8.23 -4.39
CA THR A 127 -3.13 7.84 -5.30
C THR A 127 -2.57 7.06 -6.49
N ARG A 128 -3.39 6.63 -7.43
CA ARG A 128 -2.88 6.01 -8.67
C ARG A 128 -1.95 6.95 -9.45
N ARG A 129 -2.24 8.27 -9.47
CA ARG A 129 -1.50 9.27 -10.24
C ARG A 129 -0.51 10.04 -9.39
N PHE A 130 -0.90 10.48 -8.20
CA PHE A 130 -0.12 11.42 -7.41
C PHE A 130 0.49 10.77 -6.17
N THR A 131 1.65 11.30 -5.77
CA THR A 131 2.18 11.18 -4.41
C THR A 131 2.30 12.59 -3.85
N TYR A 132 1.62 12.85 -2.74
CA TYR A 132 1.73 14.07 -1.96
C TYR A 132 2.31 13.75 -0.59
N ALA A 133 3.25 14.56 -0.12
CA ALA A 133 3.83 14.42 1.22
C ALA A 133 4.10 15.79 1.84
N ASN A 134 3.74 15.93 3.11
CA ASN A 134 4.01 17.10 3.95
C ASN A 134 4.99 16.74 5.05
N TYR A 135 6.20 17.27 4.97
CA TYR A 135 7.26 17.16 5.97
C TYR A 135 7.10 18.25 7.03
N PHE A 136 6.08 18.09 7.85
CA PHE A 136 5.61 19.10 8.82
C PHE A 136 6.58 19.35 9.98
N ALA A 137 7.49 18.41 10.28
CA ALA A 137 8.48 18.54 11.34
C ALA A 137 9.78 19.21 10.89
N GLN A 138 9.87 19.65 9.63
CA GLN A 138 10.97 20.49 9.16
C GLN A 138 10.70 21.98 9.47
N ASP A 139 11.76 22.77 9.59
CA ASP A 139 11.68 24.22 9.71
C ASP A 139 12.51 24.88 8.60
N PRO A 140 11.87 25.53 7.61
CA PRO A 140 10.42 25.59 7.40
C PRO A 140 9.83 24.23 6.96
N PRO A 141 8.52 23.98 7.16
CA PRO A 141 7.84 22.81 6.61
C PRO A 141 8.01 22.72 5.11
N PHE A 142 8.11 21.51 4.59
CA PHE A 142 8.35 21.29 3.17
C PHE A 142 7.37 20.26 2.59
N GLU A 143 6.85 20.56 1.40
CA GLU A 143 5.89 19.68 0.74
C GLU A 143 6.44 19.14 -0.59
N PHE A 144 5.98 17.96 -0.93
CA PHE A 144 6.22 17.33 -2.23
C PHE A 144 4.90 16.99 -2.92
N LEU A 145 4.85 17.24 -4.21
CA LEU A 145 3.84 16.73 -5.11
C LEU A 145 4.52 16.13 -6.35
N HIS A 146 4.22 14.87 -6.64
CA HIS A 146 4.72 14.19 -7.82
C HIS A 146 3.56 13.65 -8.67
N ASP A 147 3.53 13.99 -9.95
CA ASP A 147 2.64 13.40 -10.94
C ASP A 147 3.29 12.16 -11.58
N ARG A 148 3.00 11.00 -11.07
CA ARG A 148 3.62 9.73 -11.48
C ARG A 148 3.23 9.29 -12.90
N ASN A 149 2.19 9.86 -13.49
CA ASN A 149 1.87 9.63 -14.89
C ASN A 149 2.83 10.35 -15.83
N LYS A 150 3.29 11.56 -15.45
CA LYS A 150 4.25 12.34 -16.23
C LYS A 150 5.70 12.10 -15.80
N ASP A 151 5.90 11.77 -14.53
CA ASP A 151 7.21 11.56 -13.91
C ASP A 151 7.15 10.32 -12.98
N PRO A 152 7.17 9.10 -13.53
CA PRO A 152 7.09 7.87 -12.75
C PRO A 152 8.25 7.70 -11.77
N ASP A 153 9.40 8.30 -12.06
CA ASP A 153 10.58 8.28 -11.22
C ASP A 153 10.59 9.37 -10.14
N GLN A 154 9.55 10.20 -10.05
CA GLN A 154 9.40 11.26 -9.03
C GLN A 154 10.65 12.17 -8.92
N ARG A 155 11.22 12.58 -10.05
CA ARG A 155 12.41 13.43 -10.11
C ARG A 155 12.09 14.91 -9.95
N ARG A 156 10.86 15.31 -10.26
CA ARG A 156 10.40 16.70 -10.20
C ARG A 156 9.36 16.86 -9.11
N ASN A 157 9.62 17.75 -8.17
CA ASN A 157 8.60 18.28 -7.27
C ASN A 157 7.80 19.36 -7.99
N VAL A 158 6.49 19.20 -8.11
CA VAL A 158 5.58 20.13 -8.81
C VAL A 158 4.68 20.89 -7.82
N VAL A 159 5.03 20.93 -6.54
CA VAL A 159 4.22 21.58 -5.49
C VAL A 159 3.97 23.05 -5.74
N ASP A 160 4.93 23.77 -6.35
CA ASP A 160 4.83 25.19 -6.68
C ASP A 160 4.36 25.46 -8.11
N ASP A 161 4.04 24.44 -8.87
CA ASP A 161 3.61 24.56 -10.24
C ASP A 161 2.10 24.86 -10.30
N VAL A 162 1.75 26.03 -10.87
CA VAL A 162 0.36 26.52 -10.94
C VAL A 162 -0.59 25.56 -11.68
N GLU A 163 -0.06 24.76 -12.60
CA GLU A 163 -0.88 23.74 -13.31
C GLU A 163 -1.44 22.68 -12.36
N TYR A 164 -0.83 22.47 -11.20
CA TYR A 164 -1.23 21.48 -10.21
C TYR A 164 -1.90 22.07 -8.98
N ALA A 165 -2.22 23.38 -8.96
CA ALA A 165 -2.77 24.05 -7.78
C ALA A 165 -4.06 23.39 -7.26
N ASP A 166 -4.99 23.06 -8.15
CA ASP A 166 -6.25 22.39 -7.77
C ASP A 166 -6.03 20.96 -7.29
N ASP A 167 -5.14 20.21 -7.96
CA ASP A 167 -4.78 18.85 -7.52
C ASP A 167 -4.11 18.89 -6.15
N LEU A 168 -3.22 19.83 -5.92
CA LEU A 168 -2.54 20.02 -4.63
C LEU A 168 -3.54 20.34 -3.51
N ALA A 169 -4.46 21.29 -3.74
CA ALA A 169 -5.47 21.66 -2.77
C ALA A 169 -6.35 20.45 -2.36
N ARG A 170 -6.80 19.70 -3.36
CA ARG A 170 -7.59 18.47 -3.15
C ARG A 170 -6.82 17.38 -2.39
N LEU A 171 -5.54 17.19 -2.71
CA LEU A 171 -4.71 16.16 -2.06
C LEU A 171 -4.35 16.54 -0.62
N ARG A 172 -4.11 17.84 -0.33
CA ARG A 172 -3.94 18.35 1.03
C ARG A 172 -5.17 18.07 1.88
N GLU A 173 -6.35 18.44 1.38
CA GLU A 173 -7.62 18.20 2.08
C GLU A 173 -7.85 16.71 2.32
N ARG A 174 -7.68 15.89 1.28
CA ARG A 174 -7.88 14.44 1.39
C ARG A 174 -6.88 13.78 2.35
N SER A 175 -5.63 14.24 2.37
CA SER A 175 -4.62 13.76 3.31
C SER A 175 -5.04 14.03 4.75
N VAL A 176 -5.45 15.25 5.06
CA VAL A 176 -5.94 15.63 6.40
C VAL A 176 -7.16 14.79 6.81
N GLN A 177 -8.12 14.61 5.91
CA GLN A 177 -9.30 13.79 6.16
C GLN A 177 -8.94 12.33 6.49
N MET A 178 -8.06 11.71 5.69
CA MET A 178 -7.64 10.32 5.90
C MET A 178 -6.89 10.15 7.22
N MET A 179 -5.98 11.08 7.56
CA MET A 179 -5.27 11.04 8.84
C MET A 179 -6.24 11.15 10.02
N ALA A 180 -7.23 12.05 9.94
CA ALA A 180 -8.25 12.18 10.96
C ALA A 180 -9.16 10.93 11.07
N GLU A 181 -9.45 10.24 9.96
CA GLU A 181 -10.17 8.96 9.94
C GLU A 181 -9.38 7.88 10.67
N TYR A 182 -8.08 7.76 10.39
CA TYR A 182 -7.20 6.78 11.04
C TYR A 182 -7.00 7.04 12.53
N GLU A 183 -6.86 8.31 12.92
CA GLU A 183 -6.81 8.69 14.33
C GLU A 183 -8.08 8.29 15.10
N ARG A 184 -9.24 8.48 14.49
CA ARG A 184 -10.52 8.05 15.08
C ARG A 184 -10.61 6.54 15.21
N SER A 185 -10.21 5.78 14.17
CA SER A 185 -10.22 4.31 14.21
C SER A 185 -9.24 3.75 15.24
N ARG A 186 -8.08 4.39 15.41
CA ARG A 186 -7.06 4.03 16.40
C ARG A 186 -7.55 4.23 17.84
N LYS A 187 -8.43 5.22 18.07
CA LYS A 187 -9.00 5.54 19.39
C LYS A 187 -10.31 4.80 19.69
N ALA A 188 -10.91 4.15 18.70
CA ALA A 188 -12.10 3.33 18.92
C ALA A 188 -11.74 2.11 19.80
N PRO A 189 -12.55 1.79 20.83
CA PRO A 189 -12.30 0.58 21.62
C PRO A 189 -12.41 -0.65 20.71
N THR A 190 -11.41 -1.52 20.79
CA THR A 190 -11.50 -2.84 20.15
C THR A 190 -12.77 -3.54 20.67
N PRO A 191 -13.66 -4.06 19.80
CA PRO A 191 -14.77 -4.87 20.25
C PRO A 191 -14.23 -5.99 21.14
N ALA A 192 -14.81 -6.14 22.33
CA ALA A 192 -14.44 -7.25 23.20
C ALA A 192 -14.55 -8.55 22.39
N ALA A 193 -13.48 -9.35 22.34
CA ALA A 193 -13.56 -10.69 21.81
C ALA A 193 -14.71 -11.37 22.55
N ASN A 194 -15.79 -11.68 21.84
CA ASN A 194 -16.85 -12.49 22.43
C ASN A 194 -16.18 -13.80 22.84
N ASP A 195 -16.18 -14.07 24.15
CA ASP A 195 -15.83 -15.36 24.69
C ASP A 195 -16.69 -16.39 23.95
N ALA A 196 -16.11 -17.05 22.98
CA ALA A 196 -16.74 -18.17 22.32
C ALA A 196 -16.76 -19.32 23.36
N PRO A 197 -17.88 -20.03 23.51
CA PRO A 197 -18.05 -21.10 24.47
C PRO A 197 -17.13 -22.29 24.20
#